data_21e3cb558646055b465fbc302a2c5824
#
_entry.id   21e3cb558646055b465fbc302a2c5824
#
_cell.length_a   1.000
_cell.length_b   1.000
_cell.length_c   1.000
_cell.angle_alpha   90.00
_cell.angle_beta   90.00
_cell.angle_gamma   90.00
#
_symmetry.space_group_name_H-M   'P 1'
#
loop_
_entity.id
_entity.type
_entity.pdbx_description
1 polymer ?
#
loop_
_entity_poly.entity_id
_entity_poly.type
_entity_poly.pdbx_seq_one_letter_code
_entity_poly.pdbx_strand_id
1 'polypeptide(L)'
;MSGVQEKAGSLVKNVLAALDLALDVEVVDTPDAIRIEISGAGGETLLKRKGEALDALQQIVNTGFRRDLPDDRSFVVDCLGYRRGKDEELRQMTRFTMERAKLSGPQEMGPLNPYARRLVHLTVAEDPAMSSESIGDAFLKTVIISKK
;
A
#
# COMPACT_ATOMS: atom_id res chain seq x y z
N MET A 1 21.90 -4.59 8.41
CA MET A 1 20.52 -4.18 8.78
C MET A 1 20.57 -3.32 10.02
N SER A 2 19.81 -2.24 10.10
CA SER A 2 19.81 -1.38 11.29
C SER A 2 19.10 -2.05 12.46
N GLY A 3 19.44 -1.63 13.70
CA GLY A 3 18.80 -2.15 14.90
C GLY A 3 17.29 -1.94 14.94
N VAL A 4 16.80 -0.84 14.36
CA VAL A 4 15.36 -0.54 14.23
C VAL A 4 14.67 -1.56 13.36
N GLN A 5 15.27 -1.90 12.22
CA GLN A 5 14.71 -2.90 11.29
C GLN A 5 14.62 -4.27 11.96
N GLU A 6 15.66 -4.65 12.69
CA GLU A 6 15.66 -5.93 13.42
C GLU A 6 14.60 -5.96 14.52
N LYS A 7 14.46 -4.87 15.27
CA LYS A 7 13.45 -4.76 16.33
C LYS A 7 12.04 -4.83 15.77
N ALA A 8 11.79 -4.14 14.66
CA ALA A 8 10.49 -4.14 14.00
C ALA A 8 10.14 -5.55 13.50
N GLY A 9 11.08 -6.22 12.84
CA GLY A 9 10.90 -7.60 12.39
C GLY A 9 10.63 -8.55 13.54
N SER A 10 11.35 -8.40 14.64
CA SER A 10 11.16 -9.22 15.85
C SER A 10 9.79 -8.98 16.48
N LEU A 11 9.32 -7.74 16.52
CA LEU A 11 7.99 -7.44 17.03
C LEU A 11 6.92 -8.15 16.21
N VAL A 12 7.00 -8.10 14.89
CA VAL A 12 6.07 -8.79 14.02
C VAL A 12 6.11 -10.30 14.25
N LYS A 13 7.30 -10.89 14.32
CA LYS A 13 7.46 -12.32 14.62
C LYS A 13 6.81 -12.70 15.95
N ASN A 14 7.02 -11.88 16.98
CA ASN A 14 6.49 -12.16 18.32
C ASN A 14 4.95 -12.08 18.33
N VAL A 15 4.37 -11.12 17.63
CA VAL A 15 2.92 -11.02 17.51
C VAL A 15 2.34 -12.23 16.79
N LEU A 16 2.96 -12.64 15.69
CA LEU A 16 2.52 -13.82 14.92
C LEU A 16 2.60 -15.09 15.78
N ALA A 17 3.69 -15.25 16.52
CA ALA A 17 3.85 -16.39 17.43
C ALA A 17 2.78 -16.40 18.53
N ALA A 18 2.43 -15.24 19.08
CA ALA A 18 1.38 -15.10 20.07
C ALA A 18 0.00 -15.47 19.52
N LEU A 19 -0.19 -15.38 18.20
CA LEU A 19 -1.40 -15.77 17.51
C LEU A 19 -1.37 -17.22 17.00
N ASP A 20 -0.34 -17.98 17.38
CA ASP A 20 -0.10 -19.35 16.91
C ASP A 20 0.08 -19.44 15.38
N LEU A 21 0.65 -18.41 14.78
CA LEU A 21 0.96 -18.38 13.36
C LEU A 21 2.45 -18.56 13.14
N ALA A 22 2.87 -19.73 12.65
CA ALA A 22 4.26 -20.04 12.35
C ALA A 22 4.61 -19.54 10.95
N LEU A 23 4.75 -18.23 10.82
CA LEU A 23 5.02 -17.58 9.54
C LEU A 23 6.46 -17.06 9.48
N ASP A 24 6.98 -16.98 8.26
CA ASP A 24 8.30 -16.40 8.01
C ASP A 24 8.20 -14.89 7.87
N VAL A 25 9.17 -14.17 8.42
CA VAL A 25 9.23 -12.71 8.38
C VAL A 25 10.59 -12.30 7.82
N GLU A 26 10.59 -11.51 6.77
CA GLU A 26 11.78 -10.96 6.16
C GLU A 26 11.68 -9.45 6.12
N VAL A 27 12.76 -8.75 6.47
CA VAL A 27 12.81 -7.29 6.41
C VAL A 27 13.67 -6.88 5.22
N VAL A 28 13.10 -6.08 4.32
CA VAL A 28 13.76 -5.62 3.10
C VAL A 28 13.73 -4.11 3.05
N ASP A 29 14.91 -3.48 2.95
CA ASP A 29 15.01 -2.04 2.79
C ASP A 29 14.93 -1.70 1.30
N THR A 30 13.91 -0.91 0.93
CA THR A 30 13.73 -0.45 -0.44
C THR A 30 13.79 1.08 -0.46
N PRO A 31 14.00 1.71 -1.64
CA PRO A 31 13.99 3.18 -1.73
C PRO A 31 12.69 3.82 -1.22
N ASP A 32 11.56 3.14 -1.38
CA ASP A 32 10.25 3.69 -1.03
C ASP A 32 9.88 3.47 0.43
N ALA A 33 10.28 2.34 1.03
CA ALA A 33 9.89 1.96 2.38
C ALA A 33 10.75 0.83 2.91
N ILE A 34 10.71 0.62 4.22
CA ILE A 34 11.26 -0.58 4.83
C ILE A 34 10.11 -1.61 4.85
N ARG A 35 10.25 -2.66 4.08
CA ARG A 35 9.21 -3.67 3.93
C ARG A 35 9.41 -4.83 4.89
N ILE A 36 8.35 -5.20 5.57
CA ILE A 36 8.32 -6.41 6.41
C ILE A 36 7.41 -7.40 5.67
N GLU A 37 8.03 -8.38 5.04
CA GLU A 37 7.32 -9.37 4.21
C GLU A 37 7.04 -10.62 5.02
N ILE A 38 5.78 -10.99 5.11
CA ILE A 38 5.30 -12.18 5.83
C ILE A 38 4.92 -13.24 4.80
N SER A 39 5.36 -14.47 5.01
CA SER A 39 5.06 -15.57 4.11
C SER A 39 4.88 -16.88 4.88
N GLY A 40 4.33 -17.86 4.20
CA GLY A 40 4.14 -19.20 4.75
C GLY A 40 2.69 -19.64 4.84
N ALA A 41 2.50 -20.91 5.17
CA ALA A 41 1.17 -21.51 5.30
C ALA A 41 0.45 -20.87 6.50
N GLY A 42 -0.80 -20.48 6.29
CA GLY A 42 -1.60 -19.82 7.32
C GLY A 42 -1.61 -18.30 7.22
N GLY A 43 -0.80 -17.71 6.33
CA GLY A 43 -0.74 -16.26 6.11
C GLY A 43 -2.07 -15.65 5.68
N GLU A 44 -2.94 -16.43 5.05
CA GLU A 44 -4.27 -16.01 4.63
C GLU A 44 -5.12 -15.48 5.79
N THR A 45 -4.83 -15.92 7.01
CA THR A 45 -5.52 -15.43 8.22
C THR A 45 -5.38 -13.92 8.37
N LEU A 46 -4.22 -13.37 7.99
CA LEU A 46 -3.96 -11.93 8.08
C LEU A 46 -4.66 -11.14 6.98
N LEU A 47 -5.13 -11.82 5.94
CA LEU A 47 -5.74 -11.18 4.77
C LEU A 47 -7.26 -11.12 4.84
N LYS A 48 -7.87 -11.76 5.84
CA LYS A 48 -9.31 -11.72 6.05
C LYS A 48 -9.78 -10.29 6.29
N ARG A 49 -11.02 -10.00 5.93
CA ARG A 49 -11.62 -8.67 6.07
C ARG A 49 -10.76 -7.57 5.41
N LYS A 50 -10.33 -7.84 4.17
CA LYS A 50 -9.53 -6.90 3.37
C LYS A 50 -8.21 -6.53 4.05
N GLY A 51 -7.60 -7.47 4.77
CA GLY A 51 -6.31 -7.25 5.40
C GLY A 51 -6.36 -6.43 6.69
N GLU A 52 -7.46 -6.48 7.42
CA GLU A 52 -7.63 -5.72 8.67
C GLU A 52 -6.51 -6.00 9.67
N ALA A 53 -6.17 -7.27 9.90
CA ALA A 53 -5.09 -7.63 10.81
C ALA A 53 -3.73 -7.15 10.30
N LEU A 54 -3.51 -7.24 9.00
CA LEU A 54 -2.28 -6.76 8.37
C LEU A 54 -2.13 -5.25 8.52
N ASP A 55 -3.22 -4.51 8.34
CA ASP A 55 -3.23 -3.05 8.55
C ASP A 55 -2.95 -2.69 10.01
N ALA A 56 -3.50 -3.46 10.95
CA ALA A 56 -3.25 -3.27 12.37
C ALA A 56 -1.78 -3.48 12.72
N LEU A 57 -1.15 -4.53 12.20
CA LEU A 57 0.28 -4.78 12.38
C LEU A 57 1.12 -3.63 11.85
N GLN A 58 0.81 -3.15 10.65
CA GLN A 58 1.53 -2.03 10.05
C GLN A 58 1.41 -0.76 10.90
N GLN A 59 0.23 -0.49 11.43
CA GLN A 59 0.02 0.67 12.29
C GLN A 59 0.80 0.56 13.59
N ILE A 60 0.82 -0.61 14.22
CA ILE A 60 1.59 -0.86 15.45
C ILE A 60 3.07 -0.62 15.20
N VAL A 61 3.62 -1.19 14.13
CA VAL A 61 5.03 -1.06 13.81
C VAL A 61 5.39 0.41 13.54
N ASN A 62 4.62 1.09 12.72
CA ASN A 62 4.88 2.50 12.41
C ASN A 62 4.75 3.39 13.63
N THR A 63 3.74 3.20 14.45
CA THR A 63 3.57 3.98 15.67
C THR A 63 4.70 3.72 16.67
N GLY A 64 5.09 2.46 16.84
CA GLY A 64 6.11 2.08 17.80
C GLY A 64 7.52 2.54 17.46
N PHE A 65 7.83 2.65 16.16
CA PHE A 65 9.19 2.96 15.71
C PHE A 65 9.30 4.30 14.96
N ARG A 66 8.26 5.12 14.99
CA ARG A 66 8.24 6.42 14.28
C ARG A 66 9.42 7.30 14.63
N ARG A 67 9.79 7.37 15.91
CA ARG A 67 10.88 8.24 16.40
C ARG A 67 12.25 7.76 15.96
N ASP A 68 12.38 6.50 15.57
CA ASP A 68 13.65 5.89 15.21
C ASP A 68 13.91 5.93 13.71
N LEU A 69 12.98 6.48 12.93
CA LEU A 69 13.09 6.60 11.48
C LEU A 69 13.10 8.07 11.04
N PRO A 70 13.78 8.37 9.91
CA PRO A 70 13.63 9.68 9.27
C PRO A 70 12.16 9.94 8.88
N ASP A 71 11.77 11.21 8.80
CA ASP A 71 10.38 11.61 8.53
C ASP A 71 9.83 11.10 7.19
N ASP A 72 10.73 10.86 6.21
CA ASP A 72 10.36 10.36 4.89
C ASP A 72 10.33 8.83 4.79
N ARG A 73 10.59 8.13 5.91
CA ARG A 73 10.65 6.66 5.92
C ARG A 73 9.51 6.08 6.76
N SER A 74 9.01 4.94 6.34
CA SER A 74 8.00 4.19 7.07
C SER A 74 8.16 2.70 6.81
N PHE A 75 7.48 1.89 7.63
CA PHE A 75 7.37 0.46 7.42
C PHE A 75 6.11 0.13 6.64
N VAL A 76 6.24 -0.80 5.71
CA VAL A 76 5.11 -1.43 5.02
C VAL A 76 5.12 -2.90 5.39
N VAL A 77 4.08 -3.36 6.05
CA VAL A 77 3.92 -4.77 6.43
C VAL A 77 3.01 -5.44 5.41
N ASP A 78 3.55 -6.40 4.69
CA ASP A 78 2.81 -7.14 3.66
C ASP A 78 2.83 -8.63 3.95
N CYS A 79 1.84 -9.34 3.42
CA CYS A 79 1.72 -10.79 3.58
C CYS A 79 1.30 -11.41 2.26
N LEU A 80 2.08 -12.39 1.80
CA LEU A 80 1.81 -13.15 0.58
C LEU A 80 1.61 -12.25 -0.66
N GLY A 81 2.27 -11.09 -0.68
CA GLY A 81 2.16 -10.14 -1.79
C GLY A 81 0.81 -9.45 -1.90
N TYR A 82 0.01 -9.42 -0.84
CA TYR A 82 -1.35 -8.87 -0.87
C TYR A 82 -1.38 -7.41 -1.29
N ARG A 83 -0.55 -6.55 -0.68
CA ARG A 83 -0.53 -5.12 -1.01
C ARG A 83 0.00 -4.87 -2.42
N ARG A 84 1.02 -5.61 -2.83
CA ARG A 84 1.56 -5.50 -4.19
C ARG A 84 0.50 -5.88 -5.22
N GLY A 85 -0.27 -6.95 -4.94
CA GLY A 85 -1.37 -7.37 -5.79
C GLY A 85 -2.45 -6.31 -5.90
N LYS A 86 -2.82 -5.69 -4.80
CA LYS A 86 -3.81 -4.59 -4.78
C LYS A 86 -3.32 -3.37 -5.54
N ASP A 87 -2.06 -3.02 -5.38
CA ASP A 87 -1.45 -1.91 -6.10
C ASP A 87 -1.45 -2.17 -7.61
N GLU A 88 -1.11 -3.37 -8.03
CA GLU A 88 -1.12 -3.73 -9.45
C GLU A 88 -2.53 -3.75 -10.04
N GLU A 89 -3.51 -4.27 -9.30
CA GLU A 89 -4.91 -4.21 -9.71
C GLU A 89 -5.35 -2.75 -9.93
N LEU A 90 -4.97 -1.86 -9.03
CA LEU A 90 -5.31 -0.44 -9.13
C LEU A 90 -4.63 0.22 -10.33
N ARG A 91 -3.36 -0.12 -10.60
CA ARG A 91 -2.67 0.38 -11.79
C ARG A 91 -3.35 -0.07 -13.07
N GLN A 92 -3.74 -1.33 -13.15
CA GLN A 92 -4.43 -1.86 -14.32
C GLN A 92 -5.80 -1.20 -14.51
N MET A 93 -6.54 -1.02 -13.43
CA MET A 93 -7.82 -0.31 -13.46
C MET A 93 -7.62 1.14 -13.93
N THR A 94 -6.56 1.79 -13.45
CA THR A 94 -6.24 3.17 -13.86
C THR A 94 -5.94 3.24 -15.35
N ARG A 95 -5.11 2.33 -15.87
CA ARG A 95 -4.78 2.29 -17.30
C ARG A 95 -6.02 2.05 -18.16
N PHE A 96 -6.89 1.16 -17.74
CA PHE A 96 -8.17 0.93 -18.42
C PHE A 96 -9.03 2.20 -18.42
N THR A 97 -9.12 2.89 -17.31
CA THR A 97 -9.88 4.14 -17.17
C THR A 97 -9.28 5.24 -18.04
N MET A 98 -7.93 5.30 -18.14
CA MET A 98 -7.26 6.25 -19.05
C MET A 98 -7.68 6.03 -20.50
N GLU A 99 -7.71 4.78 -20.96
CA GLU A 99 -8.14 4.48 -22.32
C GLU A 99 -9.59 4.88 -22.56
N ARG A 100 -10.46 4.66 -21.56
CA ARG A 100 -11.86 5.12 -21.65
C ARG A 100 -11.96 6.64 -21.70
N ALA A 101 -11.13 7.33 -20.95
CA ALA A 101 -11.11 8.81 -20.96
C ALA A 101 -10.69 9.36 -22.33
N LYS A 102 -9.79 8.68 -23.02
CA LYS A 102 -9.38 9.07 -24.38
C LYS A 102 -10.53 8.98 -25.38
N LEU A 103 -11.41 7.98 -25.19
CA LEU A 103 -12.50 7.69 -26.12
C LEU A 103 -13.80 8.41 -25.78
N SER A 104 -14.11 8.55 -24.49
CA SER A 104 -15.44 8.95 -24.02
C SER A 104 -15.46 10.21 -23.14
N GLY A 105 -14.31 10.87 -22.99
CA GLY A 105 -14.19 12.04 -22.13
C GLY A 105 -13.89 11.70 -20.69
N PRO A 106 -13.86 12.70 -19.78
CA PRO A 106 -13.41 12.51 -18.40
C PRO A 106 -14.09 11.34 -17.69
N GLN A 107 -13.30 10.61 -16.91
CA GLN A 107 -13.75 9.45 -16.13
C GLN A 107 -13.41 9.66 -14.66
N GLU A 108 -14.20 9.04 -13.80
CA GLU A 108 -14.01 9.12 -12.35
C GLU A 108 -13.53 7.79 -11.79
N MET A 109 -12.62 7.86 -10.82
CA MET A 109 -12.19 6.73 -10.01
C MET A 109 -12.33 7.08 -8.54
N GLY A 110 -12.96 6.21 -7.79
CA GLY A 110 -13.09 6.40 -6.34
C GLY A 110 -14.50 6.24 -5.82
N PRO A 111 -14.69 6.59 -4.54
CA PRO A 111 -13.74 7.33 -3.67
C PRO A 111 -12.52 6.52 -3.27
N LEU A 112 -11.37 7.18 -3.14
CA LEU A 112 -10.08 6.57 -2.84
C LEU A 112 -9.41 7.29 -1.68
N ASN A 113 -8.64 6.53 -0.87
CA ASN A 113 -7.80 7.11 0.18
C ASN A 113 -6.56 7.81 -0.42
N PRO A 114 -5.81 8.59 0.37
CA PRO A 114 -4.66 9.34 -0.15
C PRO A 114 -3.60 8.46 -0.83
N TYR A 115 -3.30 7.29 -0.28
CA TYR A 115 -2.32 6.37 -0.84
C TYR A 115 -2.76 5.90 -2.24
N ALA A 116 -4.00 5.45 -2.38
CA ALA A 116 -4.54 4.98 -3.65
C ALA A 116 -4.59 6.11 -4.69
N ARG A 117 -4.97 7.32 -4.27
CA ARG A 117 -4.99 8.48 -5.18
C ARG A 117 -3.61 8.79 -5.71
N ARG A 118 -2.59 8.75 -4.84
CA ARG A 118 -1.21 8.97 -5.28
C ARG A 118 -0.80 7.95 -6.33
N LEU A 119 -1.13 6.69 -6.12
CA LEU A 119 -0.82 5.63 -7.07
C LEU A 119 -1.50 5.86 -8.41
N VAL A 120 -2.76 6.30 -8.40
CA VAL A 120 -3.50 6.66 -9.62
C VAL A 120 -2.82 7.83 -10.33
N HIS A 121 -2.47 8.90 -9.61
CA HIS A 121 -1.81 10.07 -10.22
C HIS A 121 -0.47 9.69 -10.84
N LEU A 122 0.33 8.86 -10.18
CA LEU A 122 1.62 8.40 -10.70
C LEU A 122 1.43 7.56 -11.97
N THR A 123 0.42 6.71 -12.01
CA THR A 123 0.11 5.88 -13.18
C THR A 123 -0.34 6.73 -14.36
N VAL A 124 -1.21 7.71 -14.12
CA VAL A 124 -1.67 8.64 -15.17
C VAL A 124 -0.50 9.47 -15.72
N ALA A 125 0.43 9.86 -14.85
CA ALA A 125 1.59 10.66 -15.24
C ALA A 125 2.55 9.93 -16.17
N GLU A 126 2.44 8.60 -16.31
CA GLU A 126 3.22 7.83 -17.28
C GLU A 126 2.86 8.20 -18.72
N ASP A 127 1.67 8.76 -18.96
CA ASP A 127 1.22 9.20 -20.28
C ASP A 127 1.11 10.73 -20.30
N PRO A 128 2.00 11.42 -21.04
CA PRO A 128 1.99 12.90 -21.07
C PRO A 128 0.74 13.50 -21.71
N ALA A 129 -0.06 12.72 -22.41
CA ALA A 129 -1.32 13.19 -23.02
C ALA A 129 -2.49 13.19 -22.04
N MET A 130 -2.31 12.63 -20.85
CA MET A 130 -3.36 12.48 -19.86
C MET A 130 -3.13 13.36 -18.64
N SER A 131 -4.21 13.68 -17.93
CA SER A 131 -4.13 14.39 -16.65
C SER A 131 -5.08 13.79 -15.63
N SER A 132 -4.79 14.02 -14.38
CA SER A 132 -5.62 13.55 -13.27
C SER A 132 -5.71 14.62 -12.19
N GLU A 133 -6.85 14.68 -11.52
CA GLU A 133 -7.11 15.65 -10.47
C GLU A 133 -7.97 15.01 -9.39
N SER A 134 -7.60 15.21 -8.12
CA SER A 134 -8.42 14.78 -6.99
C SER A 134 -9.45 15.87 -6.66
N ILE A 135 -10.69 15.47 -6.49
CA ILE A 135 -11.78 16.37 -6.12
C ILE A 135 -12.46 15.90 -4.84
N GLY A 136 -12.90 16.87 -4.04
CA GLY A 136 -13.54 16.60 -2.77
C GLY A 136 -12.79 17.24 -1.61
N ASP A 137 -13.38 17.17 -0.43
CA ASP A 137 -12.83 17.77 0.79
C ASP A 137 -12.75 16.80 1.97
N ALA A 138 -13.06 15.53 1.74
CA ALA A 138 -12.98 14.48 2.76
C ALA A 138 -11.68 13.66 2.63
N PHE A 139 -11.46 12.76 3.56
CA PHE A 139 -10.34 11.82 3.50
C PHE A 139 -10.38 10.96 2.23
N LEU A 140 -11.57 10.44 1.91
CA LEU A 140 -11.80 9.76 0.65
C LEU A 140 -12.22 10.77 -0.41
N LYS A 141 -11.50 10.80 -1.53
CA LYS A 141 -11.75 11.71 -2.64
C LYS A 141 -11.83 10.95 -3.96
N THR A 142 -12.50 11.56 -4.92
CA THR A 142 -12.58 11.02 -6.28
C THR A 142 -11.45 11.59 -7.13
N VAL A 143 -10.88 10.76 -8.02
CA VAL A 143 -9.91 11.21 -9.01
C VAL A 143 -10.60 11.30 -10.36
N ILE A 144 -10.47 12.46 -11.02
CA ILE A 144 -10.94 12.66 -12.39
C ILE A 144 -9.75 12.44 -13.32
N ILE A 145 -9.92 11.55 -14.28
CA ILE A 145 -8.90 11.26 -15.30
C ILE A 145 -9.43 11.79 -16.62
N SER A 146 -8.64 12.63 -17.28
CA SER A 146 -9.03 13.26 -18.54
C SER A 146 -7.86 13.40 -19.49
N LYS A 147 -8.18 13.56 -20.76
CA LYS A 147 -7.21 13.88 -21.80
C LYS A 147 -6.87 15.36 -21.70
N LYS A 148 -5.61 15.69 -21.83
CA LYS A 148 -5.15 17.09 -21.88
C LYS A 148 -5.64 17.83 -23.13
#